data_443137b771c29416d10c52b404e87fef
#
_entry.id   443137b771c29416d10c52b404e87fef
#
_cell.length_a   1.000
_cell.length_b   1.000
_cell.length_c   1.000
_cell.angle_alpha   90.00
_cell.angle_beta   90.00
_cell.angle_gamma   90.00
#
_symmetry.space_group_name_H-M   'P 1'
#
loop_
_entity.id
_entity.type
_entity.pdbx_description
1 polymer ?
#
loop_
_entity_poly.entity_id
_entity_poly.type
_entity_poly.pdbx_seq_one_letter_code
_entity_poly.pdbx_strand_id
1 'polypeptide(L)'
;VKSAEAALSTAELIYESNKDLFEQDVVSEFDLMTAQNSLTDAKARLALCKAEEVNASNNLSYTEVRSPVNGVASMIPYRVGALVNSNIAQPLVTVSDDSRVYAYFSMAENQMLDMVQQYGSLNSAIRQMPEVELIMSNGEKYEYTGKINAISGTISESTGAVSIRAVFSNRNHLLRNGGSGSIIIP
;
A
#
# COMPACT_ATOMS: atom_id res chain seq x y z
N VAL A 1 -2.54 -23.02 -20.86
CA VAL A 1 -2.26 -23.70 -19.58
C VAL A 1 -2.82 -25.12 -19.60
N LYS A 2 -4.12 -25.37 -19.77
CA LYS A 2 -4.74 -26.72 -19.74
C LYS A 2 -4.05 -27.75 -20.64
N SER A 3 -3.62 -27.37 -21.83
CA SER A 3 -2.88 -28.28 -22.76
C SER A 3 -1.50 -28.63 -22.18
N ALA A 4 -0.80 -27.69 -21.56
CA ALA A 4 0.49 -27.95 -20.93
C ALA A 4 0.35 -28.80 -19.64
N GLU A 5 -0.75 -28.64 -18.91
CA GLU A 5 -1.09 -29.52 -17.76
C GLU A 5 -1.34 -30.96 -18.20
N ALA A 6 -2.09 -31.16 -19.31
CA ALA A 6 -2.28 -32.50 -19.85
C ALA A 6 -0.99 -33.14 -20.34
N ALA A 7 -0.11 -32.36 -21.00
CA ALA A 7 1.21 -32.83 -21.44
C ALA A 7 2.10 -33.20 -20.23
N LEU A 8 2.06 -32.42 -19.16
CA LEU A 8 2.77 -32.72 -17.91
C LEU A 8 2.27 -34.04 -17.30
N SER A 9 0.96 -34.21 -17.16
CA SER A 9 0.37 -35.43 -16.63
C SER A 9 0.78 -36.68 -17.43
N THR A 10 0.82 -36.57 -18.77
CA THR A 10 1.30 -37.66 -19.62
C THR A 10 2.79 -37.95 -19.37
N ALA A 11 3.64 -36.94 -19.27
CA ALA A 11 5.06 -37.10 -19.03
C ALA A 11 5.33 -37.68 -17.63
N GLU A 12 4.55 -37.33 -16.64
CA GLU A 12 4.60 -37.90 -15.27
C GLU A 12 4.29 -39.40 -15.30
N LEU A 13 3.20 -39.80 -15.97
CA LEU A 13 2.84 -41.23 -16.10
C LEU A 13 3.93 -42.05 -16.81
N ILE A 14 4.51 -41.49 -17.88
CA ILE A 14 5.60 -42.18 -18.61
C ILE A 14 6.84 -42.28 -17.73
N TYR A 15 7.19 -41.26 -16.98
CA TYR A 15 8.34 -41.30 -16.07
C TYR A 15 8.12 -42.31 -14.95
N GLU A 16 6.97 -42.32 -14.29
CA GLU A 16 6.64 -43.29 -13.23
C GLU A 16 6.68 -44.73 -13.75
N SER A 17 6.07 -44.98 -14.94
CA SER A 17 6.09 -46.28 -15.56
C SER A 17 7.51 -46.76 -15.90
N ASN A 18 8.36 -45.87 -16.46
CA ASN A 18 9.77 -46.25 -16.73
C ASN A 18 10.57 -46.45 -15.45
N LYS A 19 10.27 -45.74 -14.38
CA LYS A 19 10.91 -45.92 -13.09
C LYS A 19 10.58 -47.27 -12.48
N ASP A 20 9.31 -47.68 -12.49
CA ASP A 20 8.87 -48.99 -11.99
C ASP A 20 9.47 -50.13 -12.82
N LEU A 21 9.58 -49.97 -14.15
CA LEU A 21 10.21 -50.95 -15.02
C LEU A 21 11.73 -51.01 -14.86
N PHE A 22 12.37 -49.90 -14.54
CA PHE A 22 13.80 -49.85 -14.25
C PHE A 22 14.13 -50.55 -12.92
N GLU A 23 13.30 -50.40 -11.91
CA GLU A 23 13.43 -51.11 -10.64
C GLU A 23 13.29 -52.65 -10.79
N GLN A 24 12.66 -53.10 -11.90
CA GLN A 24 12.50 -54.50 -12.27
C GLN A 24 13.55 -54.97 -13.32
N ASP A 25 14.58 -54.16 -13.60
CA ASP A 25 15.62 -54.43 -14.60
C ASP A 25 15.08 -54.63 -16.04
N VAL A 26 13.89 -54.08 -16.39
CA VAL A 26 13.24 -54.25 -17.70
C VAL A 26 13.65 -53.18 -18.71
N VAL A 27 13.95 -51.96 -18.27
CA VAL A 27 14.37 -50.84 -19.10
C VAL A 27 15.76 -50.34 -18.74
N SER A 28 16.42 -49.65 -19.68
CA SER A 28 17.75 -49.12 -19.47
C SER A 28 17.72 -47.79 -18.68
N GLU A 29 18.86 -47.49 -18.03
CA GLU A 29 19.05 -46.18 -17.37
C GLU A 29 18.87 -45.03 -18.37
N PHE A 30 19.22 -45.22 -19.63
CA PHE A 30 19.02 -44.24 -20.70
C PHE A 30 17.53 -43.93 -20.92
N ASP A 31 16.68 -44.94 -20.89
CA ASP A 31 15.22 -44.76 -21.10
C ASP A 31 14.62 -44.02 -19.89
N LEU A 32 15.03 -44.33 -18.68
CA LEU A 32 14.61 -43.62 -17.48
C LEU A 32 15.06 -42.15 -17.52
N MET A 33 16.31 -41.88 -17.89
CA MET A 33 16.83 -40.52 -18.01
C MET A 33 16.11 -39.73 -19.10
N THR A 34 15.75 -40.37 -20.21
CA THR A 34 14.99 -39.74 -21.30
C THR A 34 13.58 -39.37 -20.85
N ALA A 35 12.92 -40.24 -20.09
CA ALA A 35 11.62 -39.96 -19.51
C ALA A 35 11.67 -38.79 -18.48
N GLN A 36 12.72 -38.76 -17.66
CA GLN A 36 12.98 -37.71 -16.69
C GLN A 36 13.20 -36.35 -17.40
N ASN A 37 13.97 -36.32 -18.47
CA ASN A 37 14.19 -35.10 -19.26
C ASN A 37 12.88 -34.60 -19.90
N SER A 38 12.06 -35.53 -20.42
CA SER A 38 10.75 -35.21 -20.98
C SER A 38 9.79 -34.63 -19.92
N LEU A 39 9.82 -35.16 -18.71
CA LEU A 39 9.07 -34.63 -17.58
C LEU A 39 9.55 -33.23 -17.20
N THR A 40 10.87 -33.01 -17.20
CA THR A 40 11.45 -31.68 -16.87
C THR A 40 11.07 -30.65 -17.93
N ASP A 41 11.11 -31.02 -19.23
CA ASP A 41 10.65 -30.15 -20.33
C ASP A 41 9.16 -29.81 -20.20
N ALA A 42 8.30 -30.81 -19.92
CA ALA A 42 6.88 -30.57 -19.70
C ALA A 42 6.60 -29.62 -18.51
N LYS A 43 7.36 -29.76 -17.41
CA LYS A 43 7.30 -28.84 -16.25
C LYS A 43 7.70 -27.42 -16.64
N ALA A 44 8.77 -27.27 -17.40
CA ALA A 44 9.24 -25.97 -17.85
C ALA A 44 8.22 -25.29 -18.79
N ARG A 45 7.60 -26.04 -19.71
CA ARG A 45 6.54 -25.55 -20.60
C ARG A 45 5.30 -25.11 -19.81
N LEU A 46 4.89 -25.87 -18.82
CA LEU A 46 3.77 -25.46 -17.95
C LEU A 46 4.09 -24.17 -17.20
N ALA A 47 5.31 -24.02 -16.67
CA ALA A 47 5.74 -22.80 -16.00
C ALA A 47 5.71 -21.59 -16.94
N LEU A 48 6.16 -21.76 -18.19
CA LEU A 48 6.08 -20.71 -19.22
C LEU A 48 4.64 -20.30 -19.50
N CYS A 49 3.75 -21.26 -19.77
CA CYS A 49 2.33 -20.97 -20.03
C CYS A 49 1.63 -20.31 -18.85
N LYS A 50 1.98 -20.65 -17.61
CA LYS A 50 1.45 -19.98 -16.42
C LYS A 50 1.97 -18.54 -16.30
N ALA A 51 3.24 -18.28 -16.62
CA ALA A 51 3.77 -16.92 -16.65
C ALA A 51 3.08 -16.05 -17.72
N GLU A 52 2.81 -16.61 -18.90
CA GLU A 52 2.05 -15.94 -19.98
C GLU A 52 0.60 -15.63 -19.54
N GLU A 53 -0.07 -16.57 -18.86
CA GLU A 53 -1.40 -16.34 -18.30
C GLU A 53 -1.41 -15.18 -17.29
N VAL A 54 -0.44 -15.16 -16.36
CA VAL A 54 -0.28 -14.07 -15.39
C VAL A 54 -0.07 -12.73 -16.10
N ASN A 55 0.79 -12.69 -17.12
CA ASN A 55 1.02 -11.48 -17.91
C ASN A 55 -0.25 -11.01 -18.63
N ALA A 56 -0.99 -11.92 -19.25
CA ALA A 56 -2.26 -11.60 -19.91
C ALA A 56 -3.32 -11.13 -18.90
N SER A 57 -3.40 -11.76 -17.73
CA SER A 57 -4.29 -11.37 -16.64
C SER A 57 -3.95 -9.97 -16.08
N ASN A 58 -2.65 -9.68 -15.92
CA ASN A 58 -2.20 -8.35 -15.50
C ASN A 58 -2.59 -7.29 -16.54
N ASN A 59 -2.37 -7.57 -17.83
CA ASN A 59 -2.77 -6.64 -18.89
C ASN A 59 -4.29 -6.41 -18.89
N LEU A 60 -5.08 -7.45 -18.67
CA LEU A 60 -6.53 -7.32 -18.53
C LEU A 60 -6.92 -6.50 -17.29
N SER A 61 -6.21 -6.67 -16.17
CA SER A 61 -6.51 -5.93 -14.94
C SER A 61 -6.34 -4.41 -15.11
N TYR A 62 -5.45 -3.96 -15.97
CA TYR A 62 -5.28 -2.53 -16.27
C TYR A 62 -6.44 -1.90 -17.04
N THR A 63 -7.32 -2.70 -17.61
CA THR A 63 -8.55 -2.19 -18.27
C THR A 63 -9.62 -1.79 -17.26
N GLU A 64 -9.51 -2.23 -16.01
CA GLU A 64 -10.43 -1.90 -14.91
C GLU A 64 -9.66 -1.20 -13.79
N VAL A 65 -9.80 0.13 -13.72
CA VAL A 65 -9.12 0.94 -12.71
C VAL A 65 -9.93 0.93 -11.42
N ARG A 66 -9.35 0.38 -10.36
CA ARG A 66 -9.96 0.33 -9.03
C ARG A 66 -9.15 1.13 -8.03
N SER A 67 -9.83 1.73 -7.05
CA SER A 67 -9.15 2.36 -5.92
C SER A 67 -8.52 1.32 -5.00
N PRO A 68 -7.23 1.47 -4.62
CA PRO A 68 -6.57 0.60 -3.64
C PRO A 68 -7.00 0.89 -2.19
N VAL A 69 -7.69 2.01 -1.95
CA VAL A 69 -8.12 2.46 -0.62
C VAL A 69 -9.60 2.82 -0.64
N ASN A 70 -10.25 2.65 0.51
CA ASN A 70 -11.58 3.18 0.74
C ASN A 70 -11.47 4.66 1.09
N GLY A 71 -12.34 5.50 0.52
CA GLY A 71 -12.27 6.94 0.78
C GLY A 71 -13.15 7.75 -0.15
N VAL A 72 -12.95 9.05 -0.14
CA VAL A 72 -13.68 10.00 -0.98
C VAL A 72 -12.88 10.30 -2.24
N ALA A 73 -13.52 10.09 -3.39
CA ALA A 73 -12.94 10.45 -4.68
C ALA A 73 -13.01 11.95 -4.91
N SER A 74 -11.92 12.52 -5.40
CA SER A 74 -11.89 13.91 -5.86
C SER A 74 -12.65 14.08 -7.17
N MET A 75 -12.73 15.32 -7.66
CA MET A 75 -13.30 15.60 -8.98
C MET A 75 -12.52 14.83 -10.05
N ILE A 76 -13.25 14.14 -10.93
CA ILE A 76 -12.68 13.39 -12.05
C ILE A 76 -12.45 14.35 -13.23
N PRO A 77 -11.18 14.62 -13.62
CA PRO A 77 -10.88 15.57 -14.68
C PRO A 77 -11.20 15.03 -16.10
N TYR A 78 -11.23 13.70 -16.25
CA TYR A 78 -11.43 13.07 -17.55
C TYR A 78 -12.88 12.64 -17.74
N ARG A 79 -13.39 12.83 -18.96
CA ARG A 79 -14.73 12.40 -19.37
C ARG A 79 -14.66 11.13 -20.20
N VAL A 80 -15.79 10.45 -20.33
CA VAL A 80 -15.93 9.29 -21.23
C VAL A 80 -15.51 9.68 -22.65
N GLY A 81 -14.65 8.89 -23.27
CA GLY A 81 -14.04 9.15 -24.57
C GLY A 81 -12.70 9.89 -24.53
N ALA A 82 -12.22 10.33 -23.35
CA ALA A 82 -10.87 10.88 -23.23
C ALA A 82 -9.81 9.79 -23.42
N LEU A 83 -8.76 10.10 -24.18
CA LEU A 83 -7.60 9.25 -24.29
C LEU A 83 -6.75 9.35 -23.03
N VAL A 84 -6.52 8.22 -22.38
CA VAL A 84 -5.66 8.11 -21.21
C VAL A 84 -4.51 7.15 -21.47
N ASN A 85 -3.33 7.47 -20.96
CA ASN A 85 -2.14 6.63 -21.05
C ASN A 85 -1.24 6.88 -19.84
N SER A 86 -0.12 6.14 -19.75
CA SER A 86 0.83 6.26 -18.63
C SER A 86 1.53 7.62 -18.50
N ASN A 87 1.47 8.47 -19.51
CA ASN A 87 2.18 9.75 -19.56
C ASN A 87 1.26 10.96 -19.30
N ILE A 88 0.02 10.75 -18.83
CA ILE A 88 -0.87 11.85 -18.48
C ILE A 88 -0.33 12.66 -17.31
N ALA A 89 -0.42 14.00 -17.42
CA ALA A 89 0.12 14.91 -16.41
C ALA A 89 -0.68 14.90 -15.09
N GLN A 90 -1.96 14.53 -15.14
CA GLN A 90 -2.84 14.48 -13.98
C GLN A 90 -3.36 13.08 -13.75
N PRO A 91 -3.51 12.64 -12.49
CA PRO A 91 -4.10 11.34 -12.19
C PRO A 91 -5.56 11.26 -12.68
N LEU A 92 -6.02 10.05 -13.00
CA LEU A 92 -7.41 9.80 -13.40
C LEU A 92 -8.40 10.23 -12.32
N VAL A 93 -8.08 9.91 -11.08
CA VAL A 93 -8.83 10.29 -9.88
C VAL A 93 -7.90 10.21 -8.68
N THR A 94 -8.08 11.10 -7.73
CA THR A 94 -7.43 11.02 -6.42
C THR A 94 -8.46 10.55 -5.41
N VAL A 95 -8.15 9.47 -4.69
CA VAL A 95 -8.99 8.97 -3.59
C VAL A 95 -8.25 9.22 -2.29
N SER A 96 -8.92 9.89 -1.35
CA SER A 96 -8.38 10.18 -0.03
C SER A 96 -9.15 9.42 1.03
N ASP A 97 -8.42 8.68 1.88
CA ASP A 97 -8.98 8.14 3.12
C ASP A 97 -9.13 9.30 4.10
N ASP A 98 -10.37 9.70 4.33
CA ASP A 98 -10.74 10.80 5.22
C ASP A 98 -11.25 10.33 6.59
N SER A 99 -11.11 9.06 6.92
CA SER A 99 -11.49 8.49 8.22
C SER A 99 -10.70 9.11 9.39
N ARG A 100 -9.46 9.51 9.10
CA ARG A 100 -8.56 10.20 10.02
C ARG A 100 -7.89 11.36 9.32
N VAL A 101 -7.87 12.51 9.98
CA VAL A 101 -7.25 13.73 9.47
C VAL A 101 -6.02 14.09 10.29
N TYR A 102 -4.95 14.44 9.59
CA TYR A 102 -3.72 14.94 10.19
C TYR A 102 -3.72 16.45 10.19
N ALA A 103 -3.67 17.05 11.38
CA ALA A 103 -3.48 18.48 11.54
C ALA A 103 -1.99 18.77 11.78
N TYR A 104 -1.40 19.60 10.95
CA TYR A 104 -0.04 20.07 11.08
C TYR A 104 -0.04 21.49 11.63
N PHE A 105 0.69 21.72 12.70
CA PHE A 105 0.85 23.03 13.29
C PHE A 105 2.28 23.23 13.77
N SER A 106 2.65 24.49 14.01
CA SER A 106 4.00 24.85 14.40
C SER A 106 4.02 25.32 15.86
N MET A 107 5.06 24.93 16.58
CA MET A 107 5.34 25.36 17.93
C MET A 107 6.70 26.06 17.95
N ALA A 108 6.83 27.17 18.69
CA ALA A 108 8.10 27.86 18.82
C ALA A 108 9.13 27.00 19.59
N GLU A 109 10.42 27.16 19.27
CA GLU A 109 11.51 26.40 19.88
C GLU A 109 11.53 26.48 21.42
N ASN A 110 11.30 27.68 21.98
CA ASN A 110 11.25 27.86 23.43
C ASN A 110 10.17 26.98 24.09
N GLN A 111 8.98 26.92 23.52
CA GLN A 111 7.89 26.08 24.02
C GLN A 111 8.23 24.59 23.90
N MET A 112 8.93 24.21 22.86
CA MET A 112 9.41 22.83 22.68
C MET A 112 10.45 22.47 23.73
N LEU A 113 11.39 23.38 24.06
CA LEU A 113 12.38 23.19 25.12
C LEU A 113 11.71 23.05 26.50
N ASP A 114 10.74 23.90 26.82
CA ASP A 114 9.97 23.81 28.07
C ASP A 114 9.25 22.45 28.16
N MET A 115 8.66 21.98 27.06
CA MET A 115 8.01 20.69 26.99
C MET A 115 9.01 19.53 27.20
N VAL A 116 10.20 19.59 26.59
CA VAL A 116 11.24 18.58 26.82
C VAL A 116 11.73 18.57 28.27
N GLN A 117 11.86 19.72 28.92
CA GLN A 117 12.20 19.80 30.34
C GLN A 117 11.10 19.17 31.21
N GLN A 118 9.83 19.40 30.88
CA GLN A 118 8.72 18.87 31.65
C GLN A 118 8.55 17.35 31.51
N TYR A 119 8.69 16.81 30.28
CA TYR A 119 8.43 15.39 29.97
C TYR A 119 9.70 14.53 29.81
N GLY A 120 10.88 15.13 29.92
CA GLY A 120 12.19 14.47 29.84
C GLY A 120 12.65 14.13 28.40
N SER A 121 11.75 13.95 27.48
CA SER A 121 12.09 13.74 26.04
C SER A 121 10.89 13.97 25.12
N LEU A 122 11.13 14.23 23.82
CA LEU A 122 10.08 14.37 22.82
C LEU A 122 9.18 13.13 22.72
N ASN A 123 9.76 11.94 22.80
CA ASN A 123 8.99 10.69 22.75
C ASN A 123 8.12 10.49 24.00
N SER A 124 8.58 10.93 25.16
CA SER A 124 7.81 10.90 26.40
C SER A 124 6.68 11.92 26.34
N ALA A 125 6.95 13.11 25.80
CA ALA A 125 5.95 14.15 25.58
C ALA A 125 4.80 13.64 24.69
N ILE A 126 5.10 13.04 23.53
CA ILE A 126 4.07 12.47 22.62
C ILE A 126 3.15 11.48 23.35
N ARG A 127 3.67 10.71 24.30
CA ARG A 127 2.88 9.70 25.02
C ARG A 127 2.07 10.26 26.19
N GLN A 128 2.55 11.32 26.82
CA GLN A 128 2.02 11.85 28.08
C GLN A 128 1.23 13.15 27.88
N MET A 129 1.40 13.83 26.74
CA MET A 129 0.64 15.04 26.46
C MET A 129 -0.87 14.76 26.44
N PRO A 130 -1.66 15.70 26.96
CA PRO A 130 -3.11 15.61 26.86
C PRO A 130 -3.60 15.63 25.42
N GLU A 131 -4.84 15.24 25.24
CA GLU A 131 -5.49 15.34 23.93
C GLU A 131 -5.68 16.82 23.56
N VAL A 132 -5.46 17.12 22.29
CA VAL A 132 -5.56 18.48 21.75
C VAL A 132 -6.93 18.72 21.15
N GLU A 133 -7.37 19.98 21.20
CA GLU A 133 -8.64 20.41 20.64
C GLU A 133 -8.44 21.16 19.35
N LEU A 134 -9.35 20.97 18.40
CA LEU A 134 -9.35 21.66 17.11
C LEU A 134 -10.48 22.68 17.07
N ILE A 135 -10.13 23.93 16.80
CA ILE A 135 -11.07 24.98 16.43
C ILE A 135 -11.07 25.11 14.92
N MET A 136 -12.21 24.84 14.31
CA MET A 136 -12.40 24.92 12.86
C MET A 136 -12.37 26.39 12.37
N SER A 137 -12.24 26.57 11.07
CA SER A 137 -12.19 27.92 10.44
C SER A 137 -13.43 28.78 10.67
N ASN A 138 -14.58 28.17 11.01
CA ASN A 138 -15.82 28.87 11.38
C ASN A 138 -15.83 29.33 12.86
N GLY A 139 -14.78 29.04 13.64
CA GLY A 139 -14.68 29.37 15.06
C GLY A 139 -15.30 28.33 16.00
N GLU A 140 -15.91 27.27 15.49
CA GLU A 140 -16.50 26.21 16.28
C GLU A 140 -15.46 25.17 16.68
N LYS A 141 -15.61 24.66 17.91
CA LYS A 141 -14.79 23.56 18.41
C LYS A 141 -15.23 22.26 17.73
N TYR A 142 -14.25 21.52 17.23
CA TYR A 142 -14.50 20.18 16.68
C TYR A 142 -14.89 19.21 17.79
N GLU A 143 -15.83 18.34 17.52
CA GLU A 143 -16.44 17.39 18.50
C GLU A 143 -15.42 16.40 19.07
N TYR A 144 -14.48 15.93 18.23
CA TYR A 144 -13.50 14.91 18.65
C TYR A 144 -12.16 15.56 18.96
N THR A 145 -11.54 15.09 20.04
CA THR A 145 -10.19 15.49 20.42
C THR A 145 -9.16 14.74 19.55
N GLY A 146 -7.99 15.32 19.43
CA GLY A 146 -6.86 14.75 18.69
C GLY A 146 -5.71 14.35 19.59
N LYS A 147 -4.86 13.45 19.11
CA LYS A 147 -3.63 13.05 19.77
C LYS A 147 -2.43 13.47 18.96
N ILE A 148 -1.46 14.07 19.61
CA ILE A 148 -0.15 14.33 19.00
C ILE A 148 0.52 12.99 18.74
N ASN A 149 0.89 12.73 17.49
CA ASN A 149 1.50 11.47 17.10
C ASN A 149 2.91 11.62 16.52
N ALA A 150 3.32 12.84 16.18
CA ALA A 150 4.66 13.12 15.72
C ALA A 150 5.06 14.57 16.03
N ILE A 151 6.32 14.75 16.39
CA ILE A 151 6.99 16.03 16.53
C ILE A 151 8.22 15.97 15.63
N SER A 152 8.45 16.98 14.81
CA SER A 152 9.64 17.05 13.95
C SER A 152 10.90 17.06 14.82
N GLY A 153 11.90 16.29 14.44
CA GLY A 153 13.23 16.34 15.04
C GLY A 153 14.10 17.51 14.55
N THR A 154 13.58 18.31 13.59
CA THR A 154 14.28 19.45 13.01
C THR A 154 13.50 20.73 13.24
N ILE A 155 14.23 21.80 13.53
CA ILE A 155 13.70 23.17 13.64
C ILE A 155 13.81 23.82 12.26
N SER A 156 12.78 24.51 11.84
CA SER A 156 12.82 25.28 10.59
C SER A 156 13.73 26.50 10.77
N GLU A 157 14.82 26.57 10.01
CA GLU A 157 15.77 27.69 10.08
C GLU A 157 15.14 29.05 9.74
N SER A 158 14.10 29.05 8.90
CA SER A 158 13.42 30.27 8.48
C SER A 158 12.44 30.82 9.51
N THR A 159 11.85 29.96 10.37
CA THR A 159 10.79 30.35 11.32
C THR A 159 11.13 30.11 12.78
N GLY A 160 12.20 29.37 13.10
CA GLY A 160 12.54 28.96 14.46
C GLY A 160 11.44 28.08 15.11
N ALA A 161 10.68 27.38 14.29
CA ALA A 161 9.54 26.59 14.76
C ALA A 161 9.71 25.11 14.46
N VAL A 162 9.09 24.29 15.31
CA VAL A 162 9.03 22.82 15.17
C VAL A 162 7.65 22.43 14.66
N SER A 163 7.59 21.59 13.64
CA SER A 163 6.34 21.07 13.12
C SER A 163 5.84 19.91 13.98
N ILE A 164 4.57 19.99 14.37
CA ILE A 164 3.87 18.96 15.15
C ILE A 164 2.71 18.44 14.33
N ARG A 165 2.43 17.16 14.46
CA ARG A 165 1.30 16.51 13.81
C ARG A 165 0.38 15.90 14.87
N ALA A 166 -0.88 16.30 14.84
CA ALA A 166 -1.95 15.66 15.59
C ALA A 166 -2.89 14.88 14.68
N VAL A 167 -3.47 13.80 15.19
CA VAL A 167 -4.42 12.95 14.48
C VAL A 167 -5.80 13.13 15.09
N PHE A 168 -6.77 13.44 14.26
CA PHE A 168 -8.18 13.55 14.61
C PHE A 168 -9.00 12.48 13.94
N SER A 169 -9.96 11.89 14.64
CA SER A 169 -10.96 11.00 14.06
C SER A 169 -11.98 11.84 13.29
N ASN A 170 -12.30 11.46 12.05
CA ASN A 170 -13.23 12.20 11.20
C ASN A 170 -14.48 11.38 10.88
N ARG A 171 -15.16 10.89 11.92
CA ARG A 171 -16.32 10.00 11.79
C ARG A 171 -17.51 10.67 11.09
N ASN A 172 -17.64 11.98 11.24
CA ASN A 172 -18.71 12.78 10.64
C ASN A 172 -18.33 13.34 9.24
N HIS A 173 -17.13 13.00 8.73
CA HIS A 173 -16.61 13.45 7.43
C HIS A 173 -16.66 14.98 7.23
N LEU A 174 -16.61 15.73 8.35
CA LEU A 174 -16.68 17.19 8.33
C LEU A 174 -15.34 17.83 7.93
N LEU A 175 -14.24 17.26 8.41
CA LEU A 175 -12.90 17.74 8.09
C LEU A 175 -12.49 17.29 6.68
N ARG A 176 -11.91 18.22 5.93
CA ARG A 176 -11.44 17.95 4.58
C ARG A 176 -9.98 18.32 4.41
N ASN A 177 -9.30 17.61 3.53
CA ASN A 177 -7.92 17.90 3.20
C ASN A 177 -7.79 19.34 2.65
N GLY A 178 -6.78 20.08 3.13
CA GLY A 178 -6.56 21.49 2.79
C GLY A 178 -7.34 22.49 3.65
N GLY A 179 -8.15 22.02 4.62
CA GLY A 179 -8.79 22.88 5.61
C GLY A 179 -7.79 23.50 6.56
N SER A 180 -8.13 24.64 7.15
CA SER A 180 -7.35 25.34 8.19
C SER A 180 -8.14 25.45 9.48
N GLY A 181 -7.41 25.58 10.59
CA GLY A 181 -7.98 25.73 11.93
C GLY A 181 -6.92 26.08 12.94
N SER A 182 -7.30 26.17 14.20
CA SER A 182 -6.39 26.43 15.33
C SER A 182 -6.39 25.22 16.29
N ILE A 183 -5.22 24.86 16.79
CA ILE A 183 -5.07 23.79 17.77
C ILE A 183 -4.90 24.41 19.15
N ILE A 184 -5.65 23.93 20.12
CA ILE A 184 -5.51 24.26 21.54
C ILE A 184 -4.88 23.06 22.22
N ILE A 185 -3.76 23.31 22.89
CA ILE A 185 -3.09 22.35 23.77
C ILE A 185 -3.45 22.79 25.21
N PRO A 186 -4.19 21.98 25.95
CA PRO A 186 -4.62 22.32 27.30
C PRO A 186 -3.46 22.31 28.30
#